data_5ec08dafa34ef02efe99daa4f414e2b2
#
_entry.id   5ec08dafa34ef02efe99daa4f414e2b2
#
_cell.length_a   1.000
_cell.length_b   1.000
_cell.length_c   1.000
_cell.angle_alpha   90.00
_cell.angle_beta   90.00
_cell.angle_gamma   90.00
#
_symmetry.space_group_name_H-M   'P 1'
#
loop_
_entity.id
_entity.type
_entity.pdbx_description
1 polymer ?
#
loop_
_entity_poly.entity_id
_entity_poly.type
_entity_poly.pdbx_seq_one_letter_code
_entity_poly.pdbx_strand_id
1 'polypeptide(L)'
;QIAKAVTDNVNTKDEDDKTGFSSKEFLETVQNPDFINRMAAKYPTLLGSLPAANSGVKYQLEGYLFPATYDYGEKTSMEELIEKMIAATDANLQAYYSQIPNKGMNVNQILTLASLVEKEGATDEDRRNIASVFYNRLNIDMPLQSNIAILYAMGKLGEKTTLAEDAA
;
A
#
# COMPACT_ATOMS: atom_id res chain seq x y z
N GLN A 1 7.76 1.63 -6.78
CA GLN A 1 8.86 2.01 -5.86
C GLN A 1 9.48 0.77 -5.22
N ILE A 2 8.71 -0.09 -4.51
CA ILE A 2 9.22 -1.30 -3.82
C ILE A 2 9.93 -2.24 -4.81
N ALA A 3 9.33 -2.56 -5.96
CA ALA A 3 9.93 -3.40 -6.99
C ALA A 3 11.33 -2.92 -7.43
N LYS A 4 11.50 -1.60 -7.56
CA LYS A 4 12.81 -1.00 -7.88
C LYS A 4 13.78 -1.15 -6.72
N ALA A 5 13.35 -0.87 -5.48
CA ALA A 5 14.19 -0.99 -4.29
C ALA A 5 14.69 -2.44 -4.09
N VAL A 6 13.84 -3.44 -4.34
CA VAL A 6 14.23 -4.86 -4.29
C VAL A 6 15.36 -5.14 -5.28
N THR A 7 15.28 -4.65 -6.52
CA THR A 7 16.33 -4.85 -7.53
C THR A 7 17.60 -4.06 -7.21
N ASP A 8 17.47 -2.80 -6.81
CA ASP A 8 18.61 -1.92 -6.54
C ASP A 8 19.45 -2.45 -5.35
N ASN A 9 18.79 -2.96 -4.30
CA ASN A 9 19.48 -3.53 -3.13
C ASN A 9 20.23 -4.83 -3.42
N VAL A 10 19.70 -5.65 -4.33
CA VAL A 10 20.38 -6.88 -4.77
C VAL A 10 21.67 -6.58 -5.55
N ASN A 11 21.68 -5.48 -6.32
CA ASN A 11 22.82 -5.10 -7.13
C ASN A 11 23.99 -4.43 -6.36
N THR A 12 23.79 -4.10 -5.09
CA THR A 12 24.78 -3.41 -4.25
C THR A 12 25.60 -4.32 -3.35
N LYS A 13 25.27 -5.63 -3.29
CA LYS A 13 25.95 -6.61 -2.43
C LYS A 13 27.06 -7.38 -3.16
N ASP A 14 27.99 -7.93 -2.38
CA ASP A 14 29.09 -8.77 -2.84
C ASP A 14 28.60 -9.94 -3.71
N GLU A 15 29.47 -10.41 -4.63
CA GLU A 15 29.11 -11.43 -5.67
C GLU A 15 28.57 -12.73 -5.08
N ASP A 16 28.90 -13.04 -3.83
CA ASP A 16 28.48 -14.25 -3.13
C ASP A 16 27.06 -14.16 -2.53
N ASP A 17 26.41 -13.00 -2.53
CA ASP A 17 25.13 -12.73 -1.84
C ASP A 17 24.00 -12.38 -2.83
N LYS A 18 24.15 -12.72 -4.10
CA LYS A 18 23.18 -12.41 -5.16
C LYS A 18 21.99 -13.37 -5.12
N THR A 19 20.90 -12.92 -4.48
CA THR A 19 19.59 -13.48 -4.82
C THR A 19 19.22 -13.00 -6.23
N GLY A 20 18.63 -13.86 -7.05
CA GLY A 20 18.18 -13.50 -8.40
C GLY A 20 16.93 -12.62 -8.42
N PHE A 21 16.62 -11.87 -7.36
CA PHE A 21 15.42 -11.02 -7.26
C PHE A 21 15.42 -9.93 -8.33
N SER A 22 14.33 -9.81 -9.05
CA SER A 22 14.13 -8.79 -10.07
C SER A 22 12.81 -8.04 -9.86
N SER A 23 12.78 -6.79 -10.33
CA SER A 23 11.53 -6.00 -10.34
C SER A 23 10.41 -6.71 -11.10
N LYS A 24 10.76 -7.45 -12.16
CA LYS A 24 9.80 -8.20 -12.97
C LYS A 24 9.15 -9.31 -12.13
N GLU A 25 9.96 -10.15 -11.49
CA GLU A 25 9.48 -11.24 -10.64
C GLU A 25 8.62 -10.72 -9.48
N PHE A 26 9.05 -9.62 -8.84
CA PHE A 26 8.25 -8.95 -7.80
C PHE A 26 6.86 -8.56 -8.32
N LEU A 27 6.80 -7.89 -9.49
CA LEU A 27 5.53 -7.43 -10.07
C LEU A 27 4.65 -8.61 -10.53
N GLU A 28 5.23 -9.68 -11.04
CA GLU A 28 4.50 -10.91 -11.40
C GLU A 28 3.93 -11.58 -10.14
N THR A 29 4.70 -11.68 -9.06
CA THR A 29 4.27 -12.30 -7.81
C THR A 29 3.14 -11.53 -7.13
N VAL A 30 3.24 -10.19 -7.02
CA VAL A 30 2.19 -9.36 -6.38
C VAL A 30 0.89 -9.29 -7.21
N GLN A 31 0.90 -9.76 -8.44
CA GLN A 31 -0.26 -9.85 -9.32
C GLN A 31 -0.76 -11.29 -9.51
N ASN A 32 -0.06 -12.28 -8.96
CA ASN A 32 -0.43 -13.68 -9.09
C ASN A 32 -1.67 -13.98 -8.22
N PRO A 33 -2.81 -14.38 -8.82
CA PRO A 33 -4.04 -14.61 -8.07
C PRO A 33 -3.91 -15.75 -7.04
N ASP A 34 -3.15 -16.81 -7.34
CA ASP A 34 -2.97 -17.93 -6.42
C ASP A 34 -2.15 -17.51 -5.20
N PHE A 35 -1.11 -16.69 -5.39
CA PHE A 35 -0.35 -16.10 -4.30
C PHE A 35 -1.23 -15.20 -3.43
N ILE A 36 -1.98 -14.27 -4.06
CA ILE A 36 -2.89 -13.35 -3.35
C ILE A 36 -3.92 -14.12 -2.54
N ASN A 37 -4.54 -15.16 -3.10
CA ASN A 37 -5.53 -15.98 -2.42
C ASN A 37 -4.93 -16.73 -1.22
N ARG A 38 -3.72 -17.28 -1.35
CA ARG A 38 -3.02 -17.92 -0.22
C ARG A 38 -2.73 -16.90 0.89
N MET A 39 -2.27 -15.70 0.55
CA MET A 39 -2.01 -14.63 1.52
C MET A 39 -3.31 -14.14 2.19
N ALA A 40 -4.39 -13.99 1.44
CA ALA A 40 -5.70 -13.62 2.00
C ALA A 40 -6.24 -14.68 2.97
N ALA A 41 -6.02 -15.95 2.69
CA ALA A 41 -6.36 -17.05 3.61
C ALA A 41 -5.50 -17.06 4.88
N LYS A 42 -4.22 -16.67 4.76
CA LYS A 42 -3.27 -16.63 5.88
C LYS A 42 -3.43 -15.39 6.76
N TYR A 43 -3.77 -14.25 6.16
CA TYR A 43 -3.96 -12.96 6.83
C TYR A 43 -5.38 -12.40 6.62
N PRO A 44 -6.43 -13.11 7.07
CA PRO A 44 -7.82 -12.78 6.72
C PRO A 44 -8.28 -11.43 7.27
N THR A 45 -7.77 -10.99 8.42
CA THR A 45 -8.10 -9.69 8.98
C THR A 45 -7.52 -8.55 8.14
N LEU A 46 -6.26 -8.69 7.73
CA LEU A 46 -5.56 -7.68 6.93
C LEU A 46 -6.10 -7.65 5.49
N LEU A 47 -6.17 -8.81 4.84
CA LEU A 47 -6.40 -8.93 3.40
C LEU A 47 -7.85 -9.30 3.03
N GLY A 48 -8.73 -9.50 4.03
CA GLY A 48 -10.13 -9.89 3.79
C GLY A 48 -10.97 -8.81 3.09
N SER A 49 -10.47 -7.58 3.01
CA SER A 49 -11.12 -6.46 2.31
C SER A 49 -10.32 -5.96 1.10
N LEU A 50 -9.46 -6.81 0.52
CA LEU A 50 -8.75 -6.46 -0.71
C LEU A 50 -9.73 -6.02 -1.82
N PRO A 51 -9.37 -5.00 -2.62
CA PRO A 51 -10.18 -4.63 -3.77
C PRO A 51 -10.21 -5.78 -4.78
N ALA A 52 -11.33 -5.95 -5.48
CA ALA A 52 -11.43 -6.97 -6.52
C ALA A 52 -10.43 -6.69 -7.66
N ALA A 53 -9.91 -7.73 -8.29
CA ALA A 53 -8.94 -7.61 -9.38
C ALA A 53 -9.43 -6.75 -10.56
N ASN A 54 -10.76 -6.69 -10.77
CA ASN A 54 -11.41 -5.91 -11.82
C ASN A 54 -11.96 -4.54 -11.35
N SER A 55 -11.60 -4.08 -10.15
CA SER A 55 -12.09 -2.82 -9.58
C SER A 55 -11.37 -1.56 -10.10
N GLY A 56 -10.45 -1.71 -11.06
CA GLY A 56 -9.65 -0.61 -11.59
C GLY A 56 -8.37 -0.30 -10.80
N VAL A 57 -8.13 -0.96 -9.67
CA VAL A 57 -6.86 -0.84 -8.96
C VAL A 57 -5.73 -1.49 -9.74
N LYS A 58 -4.57 -0.85 -9.74
CA LYS A 58 -3.40 -1.34 -10.47
C LYS A 58 -2.79 -2.58 -9.81
N TYR A 59 -2.67 -2.58 -8.50
CA TYR A 59 -2.12 -3.69 -7.70
C TYR A 59 -2.95 -3.87 -6.44
N GLN A 60 -3.53 -5.07 -6.24
CA GLN A 60 -4.38 -5.36 -5.07
C GLN A 60 -3.63 -5.26 -3.74
N LEU A 61 -2.32 -5.58 -3.73
CA LEU A 61 -1.45 -5.52 -2.55
C LEU A 61 -0.80 -4.15 -2.32
N GLU A 62 -1.14 -3.13 -3.11
CA GLU A 62 -0.64 -1.77 -2.86
C GLU A 62 -1.17 -1.24 -1.52
N GLY A 63 -0.26 -0.70 -0.69
CA GLY A 63 -0.58 -0.27 0.67
C GLY A 63 -0.48 -1.38 1.74
N TYR A 64 -0.33 -2.65 1.34
CA TYR A 64 -0.26 -3.79 2.27
C TYR A 64 1.16 -4.34 2.47
N LEU A 65 2.16 -3.74 1.84
CA LEU A 65 3.56 -4.14 1.93
C LEU A 65 4.33 -3.13 2.80
N PHE A 66 4.67 -3.52 4.02
CA PHE A 66 5.33 -2.62 4.97
C PHE A 66 6.75 -2.25 4.50
N PRO A 67 7.11 -0.96 4.47
CA PRO A 67 8.45 -0.51 4.07
C PRO A 67 9.41 -0.66 5.25
N ALA A 68 10.22 -1.72 5.25
CA ALA A 68 11.26 -1.99 6.24
C ALA A 68 12.48 -2.64 5.58
N THR A 69 13.54 -2.83 6.35
CA THR A 69 14.66 -3.68 5.95
C THR A 69 14.31 -5.12 6.28
N TYR A 70 14.49 -6.01 5.31
CA TYR A 70 14.19 -7.43 5.43
C TYR A 70 15.45 -8.27 5.20
N ASP A 71 15.71 -9.18 6.12
CA ASP A 71 16.76 -10.17 5.93
C ASP A 71 16.31 -11.24 4.93
N TYR A 72 17.18 -11.56 3.99
CA TYR A 72 17.00 -12.62 3.03
C TYR A 72 18.33 -13.36 2.79
N GLY A 73 18.26 -14.64 2.45
CA GLY A 73 19.40 -15.47 2.09
C GLY A 73 19.23 -16.01 0.67
N GLU A 74 20.24 -16.72 0.17
CA GLU A 74 20.27 -17.31 -1.19
C GLU A 74 19.02 -18.15 -1.54
N LYS A 75 18.41 -18.78 -0.53
CA LYS A 75 17.24 -19.65 -0.71
C LYS A 75 15.92 -18.96 -0.49
N THR A 76 15.92 -17.67 -0.13
CA THR A 76 14.68 -16.92 0.08
C THR A 76 14.00 -16.71 -1.27
N SER A 77 12.76 -17.15 -1.40
CA SER A 77 11.95 -16.91 -2.59
C SER A 77 11.34 -15.50 -2.59
N MET A 78 10.91 -15.03 -3.76
CA MET A 78 10.19 -13.75 -3.88
C MET A 78 8.88 -13.77 -3.09
N GLU A 79 8.16 -14.89 -3.10
CA GLU A 79 6.94 -15.07 -2.32
C GLU A 79 7.19 -14.92 -0.81
N GLU A 80 8.27 -15.53 -0.28
CA GLU A 80 8.65 -15.40 1.13
C GLU A 80 9.02 -13.95 1.50
N LEU A 81 9.72 -13.25 0.61
CA LEU A 81 10.04 -11.83 0.84
C LEU A 81 8.78 -10.98 0.91
N ILE A 82 7.86 -11.14 -0.04
CA ILE A 82 6.59 -10.39 -0.07
C ILE A 82 5.73 -10.77 1.13
N GLU A 83 5.70 -12.05 1.52
CA GLU A 83 4.99 -12.48 2.73
C GLU A 83 5.54 -11.82 3.99
N LYS A 84 6.87 -11.67 4.14
CA LYS A 84 7.46 -10.93 5.27
C LYS A 84 6.96 -9.48 5.30
N MET A 85 6.80 -8.83 4.14
CA MET A 85 6.25 -7.47 4.06
C MET A 85 4.79 -7.41 4.49
N ILE A 86 3.97 -8.39 4.09
CA ILE A 86 2.57 -8.52 4.50
C ILE A 86 2.47 -8.78 6.00
N ALA A 87 3.25 -9.73 6.53
CA ALA A 87 3.29 -10.05 7.94
C ALA A 87 3.68 -8.84 8.81
N ALA A 88 4.62 -8.03 8.35
CA ALA A 88 5.00 -6.79 9.03
C ALA A 88 3.85 -5.77 9.03
N THR A 89 3.09 -5.65 7.95
CA THR A 89 1.88 -4.80 7.93
C THR A 89 0.85 -5.31 8.93
N ASP A 90 0.57 -6.61 8.95
CA ASP A 90 -0.38 -7.24 9.86
C ASP A 90 0.01 -6.99 11.33
N ALA A 91 1.27 -7.21 11.67
CA ALA A 91 1.79 -6.98 13.01
C ALA A 91 1.66 -5.52 13.46
N ASN A 92 1.95 -4.57 12.58
CA ASN A 92 1.83 -3.13 12.89
C ASN A 92 0.37 -2.67 13.03
N LEU A 93 -0.57 -3.31 12.34
CA LEU A 93 -2.00 -2.97 12.42
C LEU A 93 -2.75 -3.72 13.52
N GLN A 94 -2.16 -4.75 14.12
CA GLN A 94 -2.83 -5.63 15.08
C GLN A 94 -3.49 -4.88 16.24
N ALA A 95 -2.83 -3.85 16.80
CA ALA A 95 -3.37 -3.04 17.88
C ALA A 95 -4.57 -2.17 17.47
N TYR A 96 -4.80 -1.99 16.17
CA TYR A 96 -5.83 -1.11 15.62
C TYR A 96 -7.03 -1.86 15.04
N TYR A 97 -6.94 -3.17 14.78
CA TYR A 97 -8.01 -3.95 14.16
C TYR A 97 -9.35 -3.84 14.88
N SER A 98 -9.35 -3.81 16.21
CA SER A 98 -10.58 -3.66 17.00
C SER A 98 -11.24 -2.27 16.87
N GLN A 99 -10.48 -1.27 16.40
CA GLN A 99 -10.95 0.11 16.28
C GLN A 99 -11.51 0.41 14.89
N ILE A 100 -11.07 -0.32 13.85
CA ILE A 100 -11.44 -0.09 12.45
C ILE A 100 -12.96 -0.17 12.24
N PRO A 101 -13.70 -1.21 12.71
CA PRO A 101 -15.15 -1.29 12.55
C PRO A 101 -15.89 -0.13 13.20
N ASN A 102 -15.36 0.44 14.29
CA ASN A 102 -15.97 1.58 14.99
C ASN A 102 -15.99 2.86 14.15
N LYS A 103 -15.20 2.88 13.06
CA LYS A 103 -15.18 3.98 12.09
C LYS A 103 -16.10 3.77 10.88
N GLY A 104 -16.84 2.65 10.85
CA GLY A 104 -17.69 2.28 9.71
C GLY A 104 -16.90 1.94 8.45
N MET A 105 -15.62 1.59 8.59
CA MET A 105 -14.69 1.31 7.50
C MET A 105 -14.12 -0.11 7.59
N ASN A 106 -13.61 -0.61 6.49
CA ASN A 106 -12.77 -1.82 6.44
C ASN A 106 -11.29 -1.45 6.35
N VAL A 107 -10.41 -2.45 6.42
CA VAL A 107 -8.95 -2.24 6.41
C VAL A 107 -8.48 -1.54 5.13
N ASN A 108 -9.03 -1.92 3.96
CA ASN A 108 -8.68 -1.28 2.70
C ASN A 108 -9.02 0.22 2.70
N GLN A 109 -10.20 0.58 3.16
CA GLN A 109 -10.64 1.98 3.24
C GLN A 109 -9.77 2.80 4.21
N ILE A 110 -9.41 2.23 5.36
CA ILE A 110 -8.50 2.88 6.32
C ILE A 110 -7.11 3.10 5.72
N LEU A 111 -6.52 2.08 5.08
CA LEU A 111 -5.20 2.21 4.46
C LEU A 111 -5.22 3.21 3.30
N THR A 112 -6.29 3.22 2.51
CA THR A 112 -6.48 4.21 1.43
C THR A 112 -6.54 5.62 2.00
N LEU A 113 -7.35 5.85 3.04
CA LEU A 113 -7.46 7.16 3.68
C LEU A 113 -6.11 7.58 4.30
N ALA A 114 -5.43 6.66 4.98
CA ALA A 114 -4.12 6.91 5.58
C ALA A 114 -3.08 7.29 4.52
N SER A 115 -3.12 6.69 3.34
CA SER A 115 -2.21 7.03 2.23
C SER A 115 -2.40 8.46 1.73
N LEU A 116 -3.64 8.95 1.69
CA LEU A 116 -3.93 10.34 1.33
C LEU A 116 -3.45 11.31 2.43
N VAL A 117 -3.76 11.00 3.70
CA VAL A 117 -3.30 11.79 4.86
C VAL A 117 -1.78 11.89 4.89
N GLU A 118 -1.07 10.79 4.66
CA GLU A 118 0.41 10.75 4.65
C GLU A 118 1.00 11.62 3.53
N LYS A 119 0.32 11.70 2.39
CA LYS A 119 0.78 12.49 1.24
C LYS A 119 0.50 13.99 1.37
N GLU A 120 -0.54 14.37 2.09
CA GLU A 120 -0.94 15.76 2.26
C GLU A 120 -0.37 16.39 3.55
N GLY A 121 -0.13 15.60 4.60
CA GLY A 121 0.35 16.09 5.89
C GLY A 121 1.86 16.07 6.04
N ALA A 122 2.45 17.24 6.30
CA ALA A 122 3.90 17.36 6.54
C ALA A 122 4.29 17.00 7.99
N THR A 123 3.44 17.32 8.97
CA THR A 123 3.65 17.06 10.39
C THR A 123 2.57 16.14 10.94
N ASP A 124 2.77 15.59 12.14
CA ASP A 124 1.76 14.78 12.81
C ASP A 124 0.50 15.58 13.17
N GLU A 125 0.63 16.88 13.41
CA GLU A 125 -0.49 17.77 13.63
C GLU A 125 -1.29 17.97 12.34
N ASP A 126 -0.61 18.25 11.23
CA ASP A 126 -1.25 18.34 9.90
C ASP A 126 -2.00 17.06 9.56
N ARG A 127 -1.37 15.89 9.76
CA ARG A 127 -2.01 14.59 9.50
C ARG A 127 -3.29 14.40 10.31
N ARG A 128 -3.29 14.78 11.60
CA ARG A 128 -4.49 14.72 12.44
C ARG A 128 -5.60 15.65 11.94
N ASN A 129 -5.24 16.87 11.54
CA ASN A 129 -6.19 17.86 11.03
C ASN A 129 -6.78 17.39 9.68
N ILE A 130 -5.96 16.93 8.75
CA ILE A 130 -6.38 16.40 7.45
C ILE A 130 -7.28 15.17 7.62
N ALA A 131 -6.89 14.23 8.48
CA ALA A 131 -7.71 13.06 8.79
C ALA A 131 -9.08 13.48 9.34
N SER A 132 -9.13 14.47 10.24
CA SER A 132 -10.39 15.02 10.75
C SER A 132 -11.28 15.59 9.65
N VAL A 133 -10.70 16.37 8.71
CA VAL A 133 -11.44 16.92 7.56
C VAL A 133 -11.99 15.80 6.69
N PHE A 134 -11.19 14.78 6.37
CA PHE A 134 -11.64 13.66 5.55
C PHE A 134 -12.76 12.86 6.22
N TYR A 135 -12.65 12.56 7.52
CA TYR A 135 -13.72 11.91 8.27
C TYR A 135 -15.01 12.75 8.29
N ASN A 136 -14.90 14.06 8.49
CA ASN A 136 -16.06 14.95 8.47
C ASN A 136 -16.75 14.95 7.09
N ARG A 137 -15.98 14.97 6.00
CA ARG A 137 -16.53 14.88 4.64
C ARG A 137 -17.22 13.56 4.38
N LEU A 138 -16.59 12.45 4.74
CA LEU A 138 -17.19 11.12 4.61
C LEU A 138 -18.50 10.98 5.40
N ASN A 139 -18.58 11.55 6.60
CA ASN A 139 -19.76 11.49 7.44
C ASN A 139 -20.99 12.24 6.86
N ILE A 140 -20.79 13.15 5.93
CA ILE A 140 -21.84 13.92 5.24
C ILE A 140 -21.92 13.61 3.74
N ASP A 141 -21.36 12.47 3.32
CA ASP A 141 -21.28 12.04 1.92
C ASP A 141 -20.67 13.10 0.97
N MET A 142 -19.72 13.90 1.48
CA MET A 142 -19.02 14.92 0.70
C MET A 142 -17.78 14.31 0.05
N PRO A 143 -17.49 14.61 -1.24
CA PRO A 143 -16.24 14.21 -1.89
C PRO A 143 -15.00 14.66 -1.12
N LEU A 144 -13.96 13.83 -1.06
CA LEU A 144 -12.72 14.16 -0.36
C LEU A 144 -11.96 15.33 -0.98
N GLN A 145 -12.08 15.53 -2.30
CA GLN A 145 -11.44 16.62 -3.06
C GLN A 145 -9.93 16.67 -2.83
N SER A 146 -9.28 15.51 -2.90
CA SER A 146 -7.83 15.38 -2.78
C SER A 146 -7.20 15.38 -4.16
N ASN A 147 -6.36 16.37 -4.46
CA ASN A 147 -5.58 16.44 -5.70
C ASN A 147 -4.63 15.24 -5.82
N ILE A 148 -4.16 14.72 -4.69
CA ILE A 148 -3.33 13.51 -4.64
C ILE A 148 -4.06 12.31 -5.25
N ALA A 149 -5.36 12.14 -4.97
CA ALA A 149 -6.17 11.06 -5.52
C ALA A 149 -6.30 11.19 -7.05
N ILE A 150 -6.49 12.41 -7.56
CA ILE A 150 -6.57 12.71 -9.00
C ILE A 150 -5.24 12.39 -9.66
N LEU A 151 -4.13 12.91 -9.13
CA LEU A 151 -2.78 12.66 -9.65
C LEU A 151 -2.42 11.17 -9.64
N TYR A 152 -2.83 10.45 -8.61
CA TYR A 152 -2.63 8.99 -8.53
C TYR A 152 -3.39 8.28 -9.65
N ALA A 153 -4.66 8.59 -9.84
CA ALA A 153 -5.49 8.00 -10.88
C ALA A 153 -4.95 8.27 -12.30
N MET A 154 -4.37 9.44 -12.51
CA MET A 154 -3.73 9.84 -13.77
C MET A 154 -2.30 9.29 -13.94
N GLY A 155 -1.72 8.63 -12.92
CA GLY A 155 -0.31 8.19 -12.93
C GLY A 155 0.72 9.31 -12.84
N LYS A 156 0.30 10.51 -12.41
CA LYS A 156 1.11 11.74 -12.35
C LYS A 156 1.55 12.13 -10.94
N LEU A 157 1.64 11.19 -10.01
CA LEU A 157 2.11 11.47 -8.65
C LEU A 157 3.50 12.14 -8.68
N GLY A 158 3.59 13.32 -8.03
CA GLY A 158 4.80 14.14 -8.00
C GLY A 158 4.82 15.27 -9.04
N GLU A 159 3.85 15.34 -9.93
CA GLU A 159 3.63 16.47 -10.85
C GLU A 159 2.68 17.50 -10.20
N LYS A 160 2.73 18.75 -10.71
CA LYS A 160 1.75 19.77 -10.30
C LYS A 160 0.47 19.59 -11.13
N THR A 161 -0.69 19.63 -10.47
CA THR A 161 -1.98 19.67 -11.15
C THR A 161 -2.14 20.95 -11.97
N THR A 162 -2.84 20.86 -13.08
CA THR A 162 -3.33 22.01 -13.83
C THR A 162 -4.74 22.37 -13.34
N LEU A 163 -5.15 23.63 -13.55
CA LEU A 163 -6.51 24.10 -13.21
C LEU A 163 -7.64 23.23 -13.84
N ALA A 164 -7.37 22.61 -14.98
CA ALA A 164 -8.31 21.73 -15.65
C ALA A 164 -8.42 20.35 -14.96
N GLU A 165 -7.33 19.87 -14.37
CA GLU A 165 -7.28 18.61 -13.61
C GLU A 165 -7.90 18.76 -12.22
N ASP A 166 -7.83 19.96 -11.63
CA ASP A 166 -8.45 20.29 -10.34
C ASP A 166 -9.99 20.43 -10.43
N ALA A 167 -10.51 20.64 -11.62
CA ALA A 167 -11.95 20.83 -11.87
C ALA A 167 -12.71 19.55 -12.29
N ALA A 168 -12.01 18.42 -12.46
CA ALA A 168 -12.56 17.13 -12.88
C ALA A 168 -12.91 16.24 -11.69
#